data_4af3d17740c119e366a17cbc93a8d871
#
_entry.id   4af3d17740c119e366a17cbc93a8d871
#
_cell.length_a   1.000
_cell.length_b   1.000
_cell.length_c   1.000
_cell.angle_alpha   90.00
_cell.angle_beta   90.00
_cell.angle_gamma   90.00
#
_symmetry.space_group_name_H-M   'P 1'
#
loop_
_entity.id
_entity.type
_entity.pdbx_description
1 polymer ?
#
loop_
_entity_poly.entity_id
_entity_poly.type
_entity_poly.pdbx_seq_one_letter_code
_entity_poly.pdbx_strand_id
1 'polypeptide(L)'
;MAEVFRFLMKLLYLSGFIIIYALFNLFASSSAYFRKKNTPGNKDIFLSVLCSLITIPMLFTSYPLAIITWIGGLALYFIGAKANHEANVDSTPPFYFINLTIGVLIPVFLLLL
;
A
#
# COMPACT_ATOMS: atom_id res chain seq x y z
N MET A 1 -29.85 7.70 -9.14
CA MET A 1 -29.42 8.04 -7.76
C MET A 1 -28.76 6.89 -7.03
N ALA A 2 -29.34 5.68 -7.06
CA ALA A 2 -28.75 4.50 -6.41
C ALA A 2 -27.36 4.16 -6.94
N GLU A 3 -27.15 4.31 -8.25
CA GLU A 3 -25.86 4.03 -8.86
C GLU A 3 -24.78 5.02 -8.42
N VAL A 4 -25.13 6.30 -8.31
CA VAL A 4 -24.21 7.32 -7.83
C VAL A 4 -23.86 7.06 -6.38
N PHE A 5 -24.84 6.68 -5.57
CA PHE A 5 -24.62 6.35 -4.16
C PHE A 5 -23.67 5.16 -4.01
N ARG A 6 -23.90 4.08 -4.79
CA ARG A 6 -23.02 2.91 -4.76
C ARG A 6 -21.60 3.28 -5.18
N PHE A 7 -21.46 4.09 -6.20
CA PHE A 7 -20.15 4.54 -6.68
C PHE A 7 -19.41 5.31 -5.59
N LEU A 8 -20.09 6.25 -4.92
CA LEU A 8 -19.49 7.01 -3.82
C LEU A 8 -19.11 6.11 -2.65
N MET A 9 -19.95 5.13 -2.33
CA MET A 9 -19.63 4.17 -1.25
C MET A 9 -18.42 3.34 -1.58
N LYS A 10 -18.26 2.90 -2.84
CA LYS A 10 -17.06 2.19 -3.27
C LYS A 10 -15.81 3.04 -3.10
N LEU A 11 -15.89 4.32 -3.49
CA LEU A 11 -14.76 5.23 -3.34
C LEU A 11 -14.41 5.44 -1.87
N LEU A 12 -15.40 5.53 -1.00
CA LEU A 12 -15.17 5.67 0.44
C LEU A 12 -14.52 4.42 1.02
N TYR A 13 -14.98 3.23 0.63
CA TYR A 13 -14.38 1.98 1.10
C TYR A 13 -12.95 1.84 0.62
N LEU A 14 -12.69 2.17 -0.66
CA LEU A 14 -11.34 2.13 -1.20
C LEU A 14 -10.42 3.13 -0.47
N SER A 15 -10.90 4.34 -0.24
CA SER A 15 -10.13 5.36 0.47
C SER A 15 -9.81 4.91 1.89
N GLY A 16 -10.79 4.34 2.59
CA GLY A 16 -10.59 3.81 3.94
C GLY A 16 -9.57 2.69 3.95
N PHE A 17 -9.65 1.76 3.00
CA PHE A 17 -8.68 0.68 2.88
C PHE A 17 -7.27 1.23 2.61
N ILE A 18 -7.15 2.19 1.69
CA ILE A 18 -5.87 2.79 1.34
C ILE A 18 -5.23 3.44 2.57
N ILE A 19 -6.01 4.17 3.36
CA ILE A 19 -5.51 4.82 4.57
C ILE A 19 -5.01 3.78 5.56
N ILE A 20 -5.80 2.75 5.83
CA ILE A 20 -5.41 1.68 6.77
C ILE A 20 -4.16 0.97 6.28
N TYR A 21 -4.10 0.64 5.00
CA TYR A 21 -2.96 -0.05 4.40
C TYR A 21 -1.69 0.79 4.49
N ALA A 22 -1.81 2.09 4.18
CA ALA A 22 -0.68 3.02 4.24
C ALA A 22 -0.18 3.17 5.68
N LEU A 23 -1.09 3.34 6.65
CA LEU A 23 -0.72 3.46 8.06
C LEU A 23 -0.07 2.19 8.59
N PHE A 24 -0.59 1.02 8.19
CA PHE A 24 0.00 -0.25 8.58
C PHE A 24 1.43 -0.38 8.06
N ASN A 25 1.66 -0.05 6.78
CA ASN A 25 2.98 -0.12 6.19
C ASN A 25 3.94 0.88 6.82
N LEU A 26 3.46 2.09 7.11
CA LEU A 26 4.26 3.11 7.77
C LEU A 26 4.66 2.66 9.19
N PHE A 27 3.70 2.11 9.94
CA PHE A 27 3.95 1.60 11.28
C PHE A 27 4.95 0.44 11.26
N ALA A 28 4.77 -0.52 10.35
CA ALA A 28 5.65 -1.67 10.24
C ALA A 28 7.07 -1.25 9.87
N SER A 29 7.20 -0.30 8.94
CA SER A 29 8.50 0.23 8.51
C SER A 29 9.19 0.97 9.64
N SER A 30 8.46 1.82 10.38
CA SER A 30 9.01 2.55 11.51
C SER A 30 9.45 1.60 12.62
N SER A 31 8.62 0.59 12.92
CA SER A 31 8.96 -0.43 13.91
C SER A 31 10.22 -1.19 13.53
N ALA A 32 10.37 -1.53 12.25
CA ALA A 32 11.57 -2.21 11.76
C ALA A 32 12.80 -1.32 11.93
N TYR A 33 12.67 -0.02 11.66
CA TYR A 33 13.76 0.93 11.81
C TYR A 33 14.28 0.96 13.24
N PHE A 34 13.39 0.93 14.22
CA PHE A 34 13.79 0.97 15.64
C PHE A 34 14.33 -0.36 16.16
N ARG A 35 13.91 -1.49 15.58
CA ARG A 35 14.32 -2.82 16.06
C ARG A 35 15.51 -3.40 15.31
N LYS A 36 15.73 -2.99 14.07
CA LYS A 36 16.78 -3.53 13.21
C LYS A 36 17.77 -2.44 12.85
N LYS A 37 19.06 -2.81 12.83
CA LYS A 37 20.10 -1.85 12.52
C LYS A 37 20.23 -1.55 11.03
N ASN A 38 19.70 -2.42 10.17
CA ASN A 38 19.87 -2.29 8.72
C ASN A 38 18.52 -2.37 8.03
N THR A 39 18.03 -1.20 7.58
CA THR A 39 16.76 -1.09 6.88
C THR A 39 16.94 -0.28 5.61
N PRO A 40 17.69 -0.79 4.60
CA PRO A 40 17.98 -0.03 3.38
C PRO A 40 16.75 0.24 2.54
N GLY A 41 15.69 -0.54 2.70
CA GLY A 41 14.45 -0.38 1.92
C GLY A 41 13.42 0.55 2.53
N ASN A 42 13.64 1.12 3.72
CA ASN A 42 12.64 1.98 4.36
C ASN A 42 12.33 3.21 3.53
N LYS A 43 13.31 3.77 2.83
CA LYS A 43 13.09 4.92 1.96
C LYS A 43 12.05 4.60 0.87
N ASP A 44 12.19 3.43 0.26
CA ASP A 44 11.24 2.99 -0.77
C ASP A 44 9.86 2.72 -0.18
N ILE A 45 9.80 2.17 1.04
CA ILE A 45 8.53 1.94 1.73
C ILE A 45 7.83 3.27 2.04
N PHE A 46 8.58 4.29 2.49
CA PHE A 46 7.99 5.61 2.72
C PHE A 46 7.46 6.23 1.44
N LEU A 47 8.19 6.09 0.32
CA LEU A 47 7.71 6.54 -0.98
C LEU A 47 6.43 5.78 -1.39
N SER A 48 6.38 4.49 -1.10
CA SER A 48 5.18 3.68 -1.33
C SER A 48 3.98 4.22 -0.56
N VAL A 49 4.18 4.58 0.72
CA VAL A 49 3.11 5.16 1.55
C VAL A 49 2.62 6.48 0.94
N LEU A 50 3.53 7.32 0.47
CA LEU A 50 3.16 8.58 -0.18
C LEU A 50 2.36 8.32 -1.47
N CYS A 51 2.77 7.35 -2.30
CA CYS A 51 2.03 6.97 -3.50
C CYS A 51 0.63 6.48 -3.15
N SER A 52 0.50 5.68 -2.08
CA SER A 52 -0.81 5.21 -1.62
C SER A 52 -1.71 6.36 -1.22
N LEU A 53 -1.18 7.33 -0.49
CA LEU A 53 -1.96 8.51 -0.07
C LEU A 53 -2.36 9.38 -1.26
N ILE A 54 -1.49 9.51 -2.26
CA ILE A 54 -1.77 10.26 -3.48
C ILE A 54 -2.88 9.57 -4.29
N THR A 55 -2.98 8.24 -4.21
CA THR A 55 -4.01 7.48 -4.90
C THR A 55 -5.42 7.92 -4.49
N ILE A 56 -5.62 8.33 -3.23
CA ILE A 56 -6.95 8.75 -2.75
C ILE A 56 -7.52 9.92 -3.55
N PRO A 57 -6.83 11.08 -3.68
CA PRO A 57 -7.38 12.16 -4.52
C PRO A 57 -7.49 11.74 -5.99
N MET A 58 -6.62 10.87 -6.49
CA MET A 58 -6.71 10.39 -7.87
C MET A 58 -7.97 9.58 -8.12
N LEU A 59 -8.47 8.84 -7.12
CA LEU A 59 -9.74 8.11 -7.23
C LEU A 59 -10.91 9.04 -7.56
N PHE A 60 -10.86 10.28 -7.09
CA PHE A 60 -11.94 11.25 -7.29
C PHE A 60 -11.73 12.12 -8.52
N THR A 61 -10.58 12.00 -9.20
CA THR A 61 -10.25 12.83 -10.37
C THR A 61 -9.99 12.01 -11.63
N SER A 62 -9.21 10.92 -11.53
CA SER A 62 -8.85 10.13 -12.71
C SER A 62 -8.49 8.70 -12.30
N TYR A 63 -9.33 7.73 -12.69
CA TYR A 63 -9.06 6.31 -12.42
C TYR A 63 -7.73 5.82 -13.01
N PRO A 64 -7.38 6.15 -14.26
CA PRO A 64 -6.09 5.70 -14.79
C PRO A 64 -4.91 6.16 -13.94
N LEU A 65 -4.92 7.40 -13.48
CA LEU A 65 -3.85 7.91 -12.61
C LEU A 65 -3.87 7.24 -11.25
N ALA A 66 -5.07 6.95 -10.71
CA ALA A 66 -5.19 6.23 -9.44
C ALA A 66 -4.59 4.83 -9.54
N ILE A 67 -4.86 4.12 -10.64
CA ILE A 67 -4.32 2.78 -10.87
C ILE A 67 -2.80 2.84 -10.98
N ILE A 68 -2.27 3.80 -11.72
CA ILE A 68 -0.83 3.96 -11.91
C ILE A 68 -0.14 4.25 -10.57
N THR A 69 -0.68 5.18 -9.78
CA THR A 69 -0.08 5.51 -8.48
C THR A 69 -0.16 4.34 -7.51
N TRP A 70 -1.26 3.58 -7.52
CA TRP A 70 -1.40 2.41 -6.65
C TRP A 70 -0.41 1.32 -7.01
N ILE A 71 -0.30 0.98 -8.30
CA ILE A 71 0.65 -0.03 -8.79
C ILE A 71 2.07 0.42 -8.50
N GLY A 72 2.40 1.70 -8.75
CA GLY A 72 3.71 2.25 -8.43
C GLY A 72 4.03 2.16 -6.95
N GLY A 73 3.05 2.44 -6.10
CA GLY A 73 3.20 2.29 -4.64
C GLY A 73 3.47 0.86 -4.24
N LEU A 74 2.74 -0.10 -4.80
CA LEU A 74 2.96 -1.52 -4.51
C LEU A 74 4.35 -1.97 -4.97
N ALA A 75 4.79 -1.51 -6.14
CA ALA A 75 6.13 -1.82 -6.65
C ALA A 75 7.21 -1.28 -5.74
N LEU A 76 7.09 -0.03 -5.28
CA LEU A 76 8.04 0.58 -4.35
C LEU A 76 8.05 -0.17 -3.02
N TYR A 77 6.87 -0.56 -2.52
CA TYR A 77 6.80 -1.35 -1.29
C TYR A 77 7.53 -2.68 -1.47
N PHE A 78 7.32 -3.36 -2.59
CA PHE A 78 7.98 -4.65 -2.86
C PHE A 78 9.50 -4.47 -2.88
N ILE A 79 10.01 -3.47 -3.58
CA ILE A 79 11.45 -3.21 -3.66
C ILE A 79 12.02 -2.95 -2.27
N GLY A 80 11.35 -2.08 -1.50
CA GLY A 80 11.83 -1.72 -0.16
C GLY A 80 11.76 -2.88 0.82
N ALA A 81 10.63 -3.59 0.84
CA ALA A 81 10.45 -4.72 1.75
C ALA A 81 11.40 -5.87 1.43
N LYS A 82 11.64 -6.14 0.14
CA LYS A 82 12.59 -7.16 -0.29
C LYS A 82 14.01 -6.79 0.14
N ALA A 83 14.38 -5.52 -0.04
CA ALA A 83 15.71 -5.06 0.38
C ALA A 83 15.90 -5.21 1.89
N ASN A 84 14.89 -4.86 2.68
CA ASN A 84 14.95 -5.03 4.14
C ASN A 84 15.02 -6.50 4.53
N HIS A 85 14.25 -7.35 3.85
CA HIS A 85 14.28 -8.79 4.12
C HIS A 85 15.65 -9.39 3.80
N GLU A 86 16.25 -9.03 2.66
CA GLU A 86 17.57 -9.53 2.27
C GLU A 86 18.65 -9.05 3.24
N ALA A 87 18.51 -7.83 3.77
CA ALA A 87 19.47 -7.30 4.76
C ALA A 87 19.35 -7.98 6.12
N ASN A 88 18.18 -8.59 6.43
CA ASN A 88 17.90 -9.19 7.73
C ASN A 88 17.30 -10.60 7.57
N VAL A 89 17.90 -11.42 6.71
CA VAL A 89 17.37 -12.74 6.32
C VAL A 89 17.06 -13.62 7.53
N ASP A 90 17.92 -13.59 8.55
CA ASP A 90 17.79 -14.50 9.70
C ASP A 90 16.72 -14.07 10.70
N SER A 91 16.16 -12.85 10.55
CA SER A 91 15.28 -12.27 11.57
C SER A 91 13.86 -12.01 11.09
N THR A 92 13.58 -12.10 9.77
CA THR A 92 12.26 -11.70 9.23
C THR A 92 11.75 -12.69 8.20
N PRO A 93 10.52 -13.25 8.41
CA PRO A 93 9.83 -13.98 7.35
C PRO A 93 9.46 -13.05 6.20
N PRO A 94 9.23 -13.56 4.98
CA PRO A 94 8.87 -12.73 3.83
C PRO A 94 7.40 -12.33 3.85
N PHE A 95 6.99 -11.59 4.87
CA PHE A 95 5.61 -11.12 5.01
C PHE A 95 5.19 -10.15 3.91
N TYR A 96 6.14 -9.59 3.16
CA TYR A 96 5.82 -8.65 2.10
C TYR A 96 4.99 -9.30 0.98
N PHE A 97 5.10 -10.60 0.76
CA PHE A 97 4.25 -11.30 -0.21
C PHE A 97 2.78 -11.30 0.24
N ILE A 98 2.54 -11.54 1.52
CA ILE A 98 1.19 -11.48 2.09
C ILE A 98 0.63 -10.07 1.99
N ASN A 99 1.44 -9.08 2.31
CA ASN A 99 1.04 -7.67 2.25
C ASN A 99 0.66 -7.27 0.82
N LEU A 100 1.48 -7.66 -0.17
CA LEU A 100 1.19 -7.36 -1.58
C LEU A 100 -0.08 -8.06 -2.05
N THR A 101 -0.30 -9.29 -1.62
CA THR A 101 -1.52 -10.03 -1.95
C THR A 101 -2.75 -9.28 -1.45
N ILE A 102 -2.72 -8.80 -0.22
CA ILE A 102 -3.80 -7.99 0.35
C ILE A 102 -3.97 -6.70 -0.47
N GLY A 103 -2.87 -6.03 -0.82
CA GLY A 103 -2.88 -4.78 -1.57
C GLY A 103 -3.44 -4.91 -2.98
N VAL A 104 -3.45 -6.12 -3.54
CA VAL A 104 -4.05 -6.40 -4.86
C VAL A 104 -5.47 -6.90 -4.71
N LEU A 105 -5.71 -7.88 -3.84
CA LEU A 105 -6.99 -8.57 -3.76
C LEU A 105 -8.10 -7.71 -3.14
N ILE A 106 -7.80 -6.97 -2.09
CA ILE A 106 -8.84 -6.17 -1.42
C ILE A 106 -9.38 -5.05 -2.31
N PRO A 107 -8.54 -4.25 -3.01
CA PRO A 107 -9.07 -3.26 -3.95
C PRO A 107 -9.89 -3.87 -5.08
N VAL A 108 -9.44 -5.00 -5.64
CA VAL A 108 -10.19 -5.70 -6.69
C VAL A 108 -11.54 -6.15 -6.16
N PHE A 109 -11.57 -6.74 -4.96
CA PHE A 109 -12.81 -7.17 -4.33
C PHE A 109 -13.78 -6.00 -4.12
N LEU A 110 -13.26 -4.88 -3.61
CA LEU A 110 -14.09 -3.68 -3.37
C LEU A 110 -14.65 -3.10 -4.66
N LEU A 111 -13.87 -3.14 -5.75
CA LEU A 111 -14.35 -2.66 -7.04
C LEU A 111 -15.43 -3.55 -7.62
N LEU A 112 -15.41 -4.85 -7.32
CA LEU A 112 -16.41 -5.80 -7.82
C LEU A 112 -17.72 -5.75 -7.02
N LEU A 113 -17.74 -5.14 -5.86
CA LEU A 113 -18.98 -4.96 -5.11
C LEU A 113 -19.92 -4.01 -5.86
#